data_413a629f8e4102de382dbf715d6c7482
#
_entry.id   413a629f8e4102de382dbf715d6c7482
#
_cell.length_a   1.000
_cell.length_b   1.000
_cell.length_c   1.000
_cell.angle_alpha   90.00
_cell.angle_beta   90.00
_cell.angle_gamma   90.00
#
_symmetry.space_group_name_H-M   'P 1'
#
loop_
_entity.id
_entity.type
_entity.pdbx_description
1 polymer ?
#
loop_
_entity_poly.entity_id
_entity_poly.type
_entity_poly.pdbx_seq_one_letter_code
_entity_poly.pdbx_strand_id
1 'polypeptide(L)'
;ADAEAAAAHVDSLRQRIVYRVWAGYYEARTAAQKVRTVETLVESASQSSEVALGRYRAGVGGLVDLLVAQAALSSARAERVAARAEWYLSLARLARDTGTLWPRPGGPRAAVPPADGTTGGAP
;
A
#
# COMPACT_ATOMS: atom_id res chain seq x y z
N ALA A 1 -8.29 28.70 -36.52
CA ALA A 1 -8.14 29.22 -35.16
C ALA A 1 -8.71 28.24 -34.14
N ASP A 2 -9.94 27.74 -34.24
CA ASP A 2 -10.57 26.87 -33.23
C ASP A 2 -10.00 25.46 -33.19
N ALA A 3 -9.63 24.88 -34.34
CA ALA A 3 -9.01 23.56 -34.42
C ALA A 3 -7.58 23.55 -33.81
N GLU A 4 -6.84 24.61 -33.94
CA GLU A 4 -5.50 24.78 -33.41
C GLU A 4 -5.52 24.99 -31.89
N ALA A 5 -6.50 25.76 -31.40
CA ALA A 5 -6.75 25.91 -29.98
C ALA A 5 -7.20 24.59 -29.32
N ALA A 6 -8.04 23.80 -29.99
CA ALA A 6 -8.45 22.49 -29.54
C ALA A 6 -7.27 21.50 -29.48
N ALA A 7 -6.39 21.51 -30.50
CA ALA A 7 -5.19 20.68 -30.53
C ALA A 7 -4.22 21.02 -29.36
N ALA A 8 -3.99 22.31 -29.12
CA ALA A 8 -3.15 22.78 -28.00
C ALA A 8 -3.76 22.41 -26.64
N HIS A 9 -5.07 22.41 -26.50
CA HIS A 9 -5.77 22.01 -25.31
C HIS A 9 -5.62 20.49 -25.03
N VAL A 10 -5.75 19.67 -26.08
CA VAL A 10 -5.53 18.22 -25.99
C VAL A 10 -4.08 17.89 -25.57
N ASP A 11 -3.12 18.61 -26.14
CA ASP A 11 -1.70 18.40 -25.80
C ASP A 11 -1.40 18.79 -24.35
N SER A 12 -1.97 19.87 -23.85
CA SER A 12 -1.83 20.29 -22.46
C SER A 12 -2.46 19.28 -21.48
N LEU A 13 -3.60 18.70 -21.85
CA LEU A 13 -4.25 17.64 -21.08
C LEU A 13 -3.41 16.35 -21.04
N ARG A 14 -2.84 15.96 -22.18
CA ARG A 14 -1.97 14.80 -22.30
C ARG A 14 -0.74 14.96 -21.40
N GLN A 15 -0.08 16.11 -21.42
CA GLN A 15 1.07 16.38 -20.55
C GLN A 15 0.70 16.34 -19.08
N ARG A 16 -0.46 16.87 -18.69
CA ARG A 16 -0.94 16.80 -17.30
C ARG A 16 -1.21 15.36 -16.85
N ILE A 17 -1.78 14.54 -17.71
CA ILE A 17 -2.04 13.12 -17.40
C ILE A 17 -0.73 12.36 -17.20
N VAL A 18 0.22 12.53 -18.12
CA VAL A 18 1.55 11.91 -18.02
C VAL A 18 2.25 12.34 -16.73
N TYR A 19 2.24 13.61 -16.40
CA TYR A 19 2.83 14.11 -15.15
C TYR A 19 2.16 13.50 -13.91
N ARG A 20 0.84 13.40 -13.87
CA ARG A 20 0.12 12.79 -12.75
C ARG A 20 0.46 11.32 -12.57
N VAL A 21 0.57 10.55 -13.64
CA VAL A 21 0.94 9.14 -13.61
C VAL A 21 2.36 8.98 -13.08
N TRP A 22 3.30 9.78 -13.55
CA TRP A 22 4.68 9.77 -13.06
C TRP A 22 4.77 10.14 -11.58
N ALA A 23 4.12 11.22 -11.17
CA ALA A 23 4.07 11.66 -9.77
C ALA A 23 3.45 10.58 -8.87
N GLY A 24 2.34 9.97 -9.28
CA GLY A 24 1.70 8.88 -8.57
C GLY A 24 2.57 7.63 -8.44
N TYR A 25 3.33 7.29 -9.47
CA TYR A 25 4.29 6.18 -9.43
C TYR A 25 5.41 6.43 -8.41
N TYR A 26 6.00 7.62 -8.40
CA TYR A 26 7.04 7.97 -7.43
C TYR A 26 6.48 8.03 -6.00
N GLU A 27 5.28 8.56 -5.81
CA GLU A 27 4.60 8.57 -4.51
C GLU A 27 4.38 7.14 -3.99
N ALA A 28 3.87 6.24 -4.82
CA ALA A 28 3.66 4.84 -4.46
C ALA A 28 4.98 4.12 -4.14
N ARG A 29 6.03 4.39 -4.89
CA ARG A 29 7.37 3.83 -4.64
C ARG A 29 7.95 4.32 -3.31
N THR A 30 7.83 5.60 -3.03
CA THR A 30 8.29 6.21 -1.76
C THR A 30 7.51 5.65 -0.58
N ALA A 31 6.19 5.53 -0.69
CA ALA A 31 5.34 4.94 0.33
C ALA A 31 5.70 3.47 0.58
N ALA A 32 6.00 2.68 -0.46
CA ALA A 32 6.46 1.30 -0.32
C ALA A 32 7.79 1.21 0.43
N GLN A 33 8.71 2.13 0.17
CA GLN A 33 9.99 2.18 0.87
C GLN A 33 9.82 2.57 2.34
N LYS A 34 8.92 3.49 2.64
CA LYS A 34 8.54 3.87 4.00
C LYS A 34 7.99 2.66 4.79
N VAL A 35 7.14 1.84 4.18
CA VAL A 35 6.65 0.60 4.81
C VAL A 35 7.80 -0.31 5.22
N ARG A 36 8.78 -0.55 4.35
CA ARG A 36 9.95 -1.38 4.66
C ARG A 36 10.77 -0.82 5.82
N THR A 37 11.02 0.50 5.81
CA THR A 37 11.76 1.17 6.88
C THR A 37 11.05 1.02 8.23
N VAL A 38 9.73 1.21 8.25
CA VAL A 38 8.94 1.07 9.48
C VAL A 38 8.84 -0.38 9.94
N GLU A 39 8.84 -1.35 9.04
CA GLU A 39 8.92 -2.78 9.42
C GLU A 39 10.22 -3.11 10.14
N THR A 40 11.35 -2.60 9.66
CA THR A 40 12.64 -2.72 10.36
C THR A 40 12.62 -2.01 11.73
N LEU A 41 11.96 -0.86 11.83
CA LEU A 41 11.77 -0.15 13.10
C LEU A 41 10.97 -0.99 14.10
N VAL A 42 9.88 -1.62 13.68
CA VAL A 42 9.07 -2.50 14.53
C VAL A 42 9.89 -3.69 15.02
N GLU A 43 10.68 -4.31 14.15
CA GLU A 43 11.56 -5.42 14.51
C GLU A 43 12.58 -5.01 15.56
N SER A 44 13.28 -3.90 15.36
CA SER A 44 14.26 -3.35 16.31
C SER A 44 13.62 -2.98 17.66
N ALA A 45 12.45 -2.34 17.64
CA ALA A 45 11.71 -1.98 18.85
C ALA A 45 11.20 -3.22 19.60
N SER A 46 10.81 -4.28 18.88
CA SER A 46 10.42 -5.56 19.47
C SER A 46 11.58 -6.22 20.21
N GLN A 47 12.75 -6.31 19.56
CA GLN A 47 13.96 -6.86 20.18
C GLN A 47 14.37 -6.06 21.42
N SER A 48 14.33 -4.72 21.34
CA SER A 48 14.64 -3.84 22.47
C SER A 48 13.67 -4.06 23.64
N SER A 49 12.38 -4.23 23.35
CA SER A 49 11.37 -4.51 24.38
C SER A 49 11.57 -5.88 25.04
N GLU A 50 11.94 -6.90 24.27
CA GLU A 50 12.26 -8.24 24.79
C GLU A 50 13.50 -8.23 25.71
N VAL A 51 14.55 -7.51 25.31
CA VAL A 51 15.76 -7.32 26.13
C VAL A 51 15.44 -6.59 27.42
N ALA A 52 14.66 -5.50 27.35
CA ALA A 52 14.25 -4.75 28.53
C ALA A 52 13.43 -5.60 29.50
N LEU A 53 12.52 -6.43 28.98
CA LEU A 53 11.72 -7.36 29.75
C LEU A 53 12.60 -8.45 30.43
N GLY A 54 13.56 -9.00 29.70
CA GLY A 54 14.52 -9.98 30.22
C GLY A 54 15.36 -9.41 31.37
N ARG A 55 15.88 -8.19 31.19
CA ARG A 55 16.65 -7.47 32.22
C ARG A 55 15.81 -7.14 33.44
N TYR A 56 14.58 -6.74 33.29
CA TYR A 56 13.65 -6.50 34.38
C TYR A 56 13.36 -7.77 35.17
N ARG A 57 13.08 -8.88 34.50
CA ARG A 57 12.83 -10.19 35.14
C ARG A 57 14.06 -10.71 35.90
N ALA A 58 15.25 -10.45 35.39
CA ALA A 58 16.51 -10.81 36.04
C ALA A 58 16.89 -9.86 37.20
N GLY A 59 16.11 -8.80 37.45
CA GLY A 59 16.37 -7.85 38.53
C GLY A 59 17.53 -6.88 38.24
N VAL A 60 18.01 -6.81 36.98
CA VAL A 60 19.13 -5.94 36.56
C VAL A 60 18.69 -4.77 35.70
N GLY A 61 17.39 -4.63 35.44
CA GLY A 61 16.77 -3.54 34.64
C GLY A 61 15.66 -2.83 35.40
N GLY A 62 15.48 -1.54 35.14
CA GLY A 62 14.44 -0.72 35.75
C GLY A 62 13.07 -0.92 35.09
N LEU A 63 12.00 -0.73 35.87
CA LEU A 63 10.63 -0.73 35.31
C LEU A 63 10.43 0.38 34.29
N VAL A 64 11.04 1.55 34.51
CA VAL A 64 10.95 2.69 33.59
C VAL A 64 11.54 2.34 32.22
N ASP A 65 12.68 1.66 32.18
CA ASP A 65 13.31 1.23 30.94
C ASP A 65 12.42 0.26 30.16
N LEU A 66 11.74 -0.65 30.86
CA LEU A 66 10.78 -1.57 30.26
C LEU A 66 9.59 -0.81 29.68
N LEU A 67 9.02 0.14 30.42
CA LEU A 67 7.86 0.93 29.95
C LEU A 67 8.22 1.80 28.76
N VAL A 68 9.41 2.40 28.73
CA VAL A 68 9.91 3.17 27.60
C VAL A 68 10.06 2.27 26.36
N ALA A 69 10.64 1.09 26.51
CA ALA A 69 10.80 0.16 25.41
C ALA A 69 9.45 -0.36 24.86
N GLN A 70 8.47 -0.61 25.73
CA GLN A 70 7.12 -1.00 25.33
C GLN A 70 6.38 0.14 24.64
N ALA A 71 6.53 1.38 25.10
CA ALA A 71 5.96 2.57 24.46
C ALA A 71 6.55 2.76 23.06
N ALA A 72 7.86 2.61 22.90
CA ALA A 72 8.53 2.68 21.60
C ALA A 72 8.02 1.61 20.62
N LEU A 73 7.82 0.37 21.08
CA LEU A 73 7.24 -0.70 20.27
C LEU A 73 5.80 -0.38 19.85
N SER A 74 4.98 0.15 20.75
CA SER A 74 3.60 0.54 20.45
C SER A 74 3.56 1.65 19.42
N SER A 75 4.44 2.66 19.53
CA SER A 75 4.58 3.74 18.55
C SER A 75 4.99 3.20 17.18
N ALA A 76 6.00 2.34 17.13
CA ALA A 76 6.46 1.74 15.88
C ALA A 76 5.36 0.91 15.18
N ARG A 77 4.55 0.20 15.95
CA ARG A 77 3.39 -0.55 15.42
C ARG A 77 2.31 0.38 14.85
N ALA A 78 2.05 1.52 15.49
CA ALA A 78 1.14 2.53 14.98
C ALA A 78 1.64 3.16 13.68
N GLU A 79 2.94 3.48 13.60
CA GLU A 79 3.58 3.96 12.38
C GLU A 79 3.50 2.96 11.23
N ARG A 80 3.64 1.66 11.52
CA ARG A 80 3.47 0.61 10.50
C ARG A 80 2.07 0.61 9.90
N VAL A 81 1.04 0.74 10.73
CA VAL A 81 -0.35 0.81 10.25
C VAL A 81 -0.55 2.04 9.38
N ALA A 82 -0.06 3.20 9.82
CA ALA A 82 -0.14 4.44 9.06
C ALA A 82 0.60 4.36 7.72
N ALA A 83 1.83 3.83 7.71
CA ALA A 83 2.63 3.68 6.48
C ALA A 83 1.97 2.73 5.47
N ARG A 84 1.38 1.63 5.93
CA ARG A 84 0.63 0.71 5.06
C ARG A 84 -0.63 1.36 4.50
N ALA A 85 -1.38 2.11 5.30
CA ALA A 85 -2.55 2.84 4.83
C ALA A 85 -2.18 3.87 3.75
N GLU A 86 -1.10 4.63 3.97
CA GLU A 86 -0.57 5.59 3.02
C GLU A 86 -0.16 4.92 1.70
N TRP A 87 0.51 3.77 1.77
CA TRP A 87 0.87 2.99 0.60
C TRP A 87 -0.35 2.51 -0.19
N TYR A 88 -1.37 1.94 0.47
CA TYR A 88 -2.61 1.53 -0.20
C TYR A 88 -3.35 2.69 -0.85
N LEU A 89 -3.38 3.85 -0.19
CA LEU A 89 -3.98 5.07 -0.76
C LEU A 89 -3.21 5.56 -1.99
N SER A 90 -1.88 5.50 -1.98
CA SER A 90 -1.07 5.88 -3.14
C SER A 90 -1.30 4.95 -4.33
N LEU A 91 -1.43 3.64 -4.08
CA LEU A 91 -1.79 2.66 -5.13
C LEU A 91 -3.19 2.90 -5.70
N ALA A 92 -4.17 3.20 -4.84
CA ALA A 92 -5.53 3.51 -5.27
C ALA A 92 -5.59 4.79 -6.13
N ARG A 93 -4.83 5.81 -5.76
CA ARG A 93 -4.70 7.04 -6.57
C ARG A 93 -4.06 6.74 -7.92
N LEU A 94 -2.96 5.98 -7.93
CA LEU A 94 -2.29 5.59 -9.18
C LEU A 94 -3.22 4.77 -10.08
N ALA A 95 -3.95 3.81 -9.52
CA ALA A 95 -4.92 3.01 -10.26
C ALA A 95 -6.07 3.86 -10.84
N ARG A 96 -6.54 4.86 -10.10
CA ARG A 96 -7.51 5.83 -10.60
C ARG A 96 -6.95 6.66 -11.75
N ASP A 97 -5.73 7.17 -11.60
CA ASP A 97 -5.11 8.07 -12.60
C ASP A 97 -4.70 7.32 -13.87
N THR A 98 -4.44 6.02 -13.78
CA THR A 98 -4.21 5.13 -14.93
C THR A 98 -5.50 4.54 -15.52
N GLY A 99 -6.66 4.77 -14.89
CA GLY A 99 -7.95 4.25 -15.35
C GLY A 99 -8.15 2.75 -15.16
N THR A 100 -7.33 2.09 -14.34
CA THR A 100 -7.41 0.65 -14.08
C THR A 100 -8.50 0.27 -13.06
N LEU A 101 -9.03 1.25 -12.31
CA LEU A 101 -10.12 1.04 -11.35
C LEU A 101 -11.49 0.85 -12.02
N TRP A 102 -11.63 1.22 -13.30
CA TRP A 102 -12.90 1.08 -14.00
C TRP A 102 -12.84 -0.09 -14.97
N PRO A 103 -13.75 -1.08 -14.88
CA PRO A 103 -13.85 -2.14 -15.88
C PRO A 103 -14.14 -1.47 -17.23
N ARG A 104 -13.27 -1.66 -18.22
CA ARG A 104 -13.55 -1.21 -19.57
C ARG A 104 -14.82 -1.91 -20.04
N PRO A 105 -15.86 -1.17 -20.46
CA PRO A 105 -16.98 -1.80 -21.17
C PRO A 105 -16.41 -2.43 -22.44
N GLY A 106 -16.37 -3.77 -22.50
CA GLY A 106 -15.79 -4.53 -23.62
C GLY A 106 -14.44 -5.21 -23.38
N GLY A 107 -13.86 -5.13 -22.18
CA GLY A 107 -12.71 -5.96 -21.82
C GLY A 107 -13.11 -7.47 -21.78
N PRO A 108 -12.15 -8.40 -21.99
CA PRO A 108 -12.46 -9.83 -21.96
C PRO A 108 -13.15 -10.16 -20.64
N ARG A 109 -14.42 -10.55 -20.71
CA ARG A 109 -15.10 -11.19 -19.59
C ARG A 109 -14.24 -12.38 -19.21
N ALA A 110 -13.78 -12.43 -17.96
CA ALA A 110 -13.23 -13.65 -17.41
C ALA A 110 -14.24 -14.76 -17.79
N ALA A 111 -13.79 -15.70 -18.61
CA ALA A 111 -14.62 -16.81 -19.04
C ALA A 111 -15.05 -17.53 -17.77
N VAL A 112 -16.33 -17.40 -17.45
CA VAL A 112 -16.96 -18.27 -16.44
C VAL A 112 -16.85 -19.67 -17.03
N PRO A 113 -16.14 -20.61 -16.38
CA PRO A 113 -16.09 -21.97 -16.88
C PRO A 113 -17.53 -22.51 -16.98
N PRO A 114 -17.89 -23.20 -18.06
CA PRO A 114 -19.21 -23.76 -18.18
C PRO A 114 -19.45 -24.70 -16.98
N ALA A 115 -20.57 -24.51 -16.31
CA ALA A 115 -21.04 -25.46 -15.32
C ALA A 115 -21.27 -26.79 -16.04
N ASP A 116 -20.41 -27.75 -15.79
CA ASP A 116 -20.53 -29.11 -16.30
C ASP A 116 -21.81 -29.75 -15.71
N GLY A 117 -22.90 -29.55 -16.42
CA GLY A 117 -24.13 -30.27 -16.19
C GLY A 117 -24.03 -31.68 -16.74
N THR A 118 -23.33 -32.55 -16.05
CA THR A 118 -23.40 -34.01 -16.31
C THR A 118 -24.63 -34.57 -15.62
N THR A 119 -25.75 -34.49 -16.28
CA THR A 119 -26.85 -35.40 -16.02
C THR A 119 -26.56 -36.71 -16.73
N GLY A 120 -25.93 -37.63 -16.03
CA GLY A 120 -25.90 -39.05 -16.40
C GLY A 120 -27.27 -39.65 -16.19
N GLY A 121 -28.05 -39.81 -17.25
CA GLY A 121 -29.15 -40.72 -17.25
C GLY A 121 -28.65 -42.14 -17.53
N ALA A 122 -29.00 -43.04 -16.66
CA ALA A 122 -28.93 -44.47 -16.89
C ALA A 122 -30.31 -45.02 -17.31
N PRO A 123 -30.36 -46.12 -18.03
CA PRO A 123 -31.47 -47.00 -17.89
C PRO A 123 -31.22 -48.06 -16.79
#